data_f835ea59a36169e37d83c5ef122b74fc
#
_entry.id   f835ea59a36169e37d83c5ef122b74fc
#
_cell.length_a   1.000
_cell.length_b   1.000
_cell.length_c   1.000
_cell.angle_alpha   90.00
_cell.angle_beta   90.00
_cell.angle_gamma   90.00
#
_symmetry.space_group_name_H-M   'P 1'
#
loop_
_entity.id
_entity.type
_entity.pdbx_description
1 polymer ?
#
loop_
_entity_poly.entity_id
_entity_poly.type
_entity_poly.pdbx_seq_one_letter_code
_entity_poly.pdbx_strand_id
1 'polypeptide(L)'
;MNNLTRLLCALPAAACLAAAPDDTITWLVRYEATSSPTDQGWKAVGGLAAKSTTANGALRIVDDSNTEAGAFRATWKPDSGSEIVVEATVRVESMASGQPKPNSPPSTSIWPFMDGAPITLMVGDGEREGGLVFKPDKVATLVDRVALMNTKDKFQTYRLVIRGTDMSVAVDGTRVIEGEGAFARKASSREAFLQFGSNSNLHRGDSYWSSVKLGLRKPSAPVSPPKLRLTFSQPWEIPSLPPGNRHTRPYSNLGKNTRPYLYDVGQGMLLLSVGQGPDAILEPYGVLKSTDAGKSWEPIEGLQYKTFAPLPMIRLPDRTILGVSRWAVKYEREEGAFIGMAFHFDPSANGFTMTESLIRGLPEGMGRLTFDRHIFNTKQGEQLVVVYGSAPKMPDDPRKTSRRALLLKSADRGLTWNYYSTLGPRPEPSVVWFSETELMALLRVNGWMPMEQIWSRDGGLTWTPPRQLEEGSVDADLVYMSNGVLACSYGRPGSNLMFSLDRGQTWVHHHVITEKRGYNYTTIREVSPGRLLYIHDAPHIEALYIDVERLN
;
A
#
# COMPACT_ATOMS: atom_id res chain seq x y z
N MET A 1 -47.88 -22.02 24.64
CA MET A 1 -46.95 -23.09 24.19
C MET A 1 -46.75 -22.90 22.70
N ASN A 2 -45.74 -22.18 22.29
CA ASN A 2 -45.32 -22.11 20.89
C ASN A 2 -43.80 -21.95 20.87
N ASN A 3 -43.13 -22.98 20.41
CA ASN A 3 -41.68 -23.08 20.24
C ASN A 3 -41.26 -22.25 19.04
N LEU A 4 -40.43 -21.21 19.28
CA LEU A 4 -39.65 -20.54 18.26
C LEU A 4 -38.27 -21.21 18.18
N THR A 5 -38.07 -21.99 17.13
CA THR A 5 -36.79 -22.58 16.76
C THR A 5 -35.88 -21.48 16.21
N ARG A 6 -34.80 -21.15 16.92
CA ARG A 6 -33.76 -20.27 16.44
C ARG A 6 -32.88 -21.04 15.45
N LEU A 7 -32.91 -20.62 14.19
CA LEU A 7 -31.94 -21.05 13.18
C LEU A 7 -30.64 -20.24 13.41
N LEU A 8 -29.62 -20.87 13.97
CA LEU A 8 -28.26 -20.35 13.98
C LEU A 8 -27.64 -20.63 12.60
N CYS A 9 -27.52 -19.61 11.77
CA CYS A 9 -26.62 -19.66 10.62
C CYS A 9 -25.19 -19.52 11.13
N ALA A 10 -24.44 -20.61 11.12
CA ALA A 10 -23.01 -20.62 11.34
C ALA A 10 -22.32 -19.97 10.13
N LEU A 11 -21.71 -18.80 10.33
CA LEU A 11 -20.77 -18.20 9.39
C LEU A 11 -19.49 -19.06 9.35
N PRO A 12 -18.92 -19.37 8.19
CA PRO A 12 -17.65 -20.06 8.15
C PRO A 12 -16.55 -19.13 8.68
N ALA A 13 -15.80 -19.62 9.65
CA ALA A 13 -14.61 -18.96 10.17
C ALA A 13 -13.63 -18.68 9.02
N ALA A 14 -13.29 -17.41 8.82
CA ALA A 14 -12.21 -17.02 7.94
C ALA A 14 -10.93 -17.73 8.43
N ALA A 15 -10.40 -18.63 7.63
CA ALA A 15 -9.11 -19.25 7.86
C ALA A 15 -8.05 -18.14 7.79
N CYS A 16 -7.64 -17.66 8.96
CA CYS A 16 -6.39 -16.93 9.12
C CYS A 16 -5.29 -17.86 8.60
N LEU A 17 -4.61 -17.52 7.51
CA LEU A 17 -3.37 -18.17 7.12
C LEU A 17 -2.35 -17.85 8.23
N ALA A 18 -2.39 -18.67 9.28
CA ALA A 18 -1.34 -18.69 10.28
C ALA A 18 -0.01 -18.95 9.57
N ALA A 19 1.00 -18.16 9.88
CA ALA A 19 2.38 -18.49 9.51
C ALA A 19 2.60 -19.98 9.86
N ALA A 20 3.20 -20.74 8.92
CA ALA A 20 3.48 -22.15 9.16
C ALA A 20 4.15 -22.31 10.54
N PRO A 21 3.72 -23.27 11.37
CA PRO A 21 4.26 -23.41 12.70
C PRO A 21 5.78 -23.53 12.67
N ASP A 22 6.46 -22.94 13.65
CA ASP A 22 7.92 -22.93 13.80
C ASP A 22 8.54 -24.34 13.90
N ASP A 23 7.72 -25.37 14.02
CA ASP A 23 8.11 -26.78 14.21
C ASP A 23 8.87 -27.40 13.03
N THR A 24 8.95 -26.71 11.89
CA THR A 24 9.66 -27.18 10.69
C THR A 24 11.10 -26.66 10.58
N ILE A 25 11.54 -25.76 11.47
CA ILE A 25 12.89 -25.17 11.40
C ILE A 25 13.86 -25.97 12.29
N THR A 26 14.90 -26.52 11.68
CA THR A 26 16.02 -27.09 12.42
C THR A 26 17.04 -26.00 12.73
N TRP A 27 17.07 -25.52 13.96
CA TRP A 27 17.99 -24.47 14.39
C TRP A 27 19.41 -25.03 14.57
N LEU A 28 20.37 -24.49 13.85
CA LEU A 28 21.78 -24.92 13.82
C LEU A 28 22.68 -24.07 14.72
N VAL A 29 22.40 -22.77 14.79
CA VAL A 29 23.17 -21.80 15.56
C VAL A 29 22.19 -21.02 16.42
N ARG A 30 22.53 -20.82 17.69
CA ARG A 30 21.71 -20.03 18.63
C ARG A 30 22.59 -19.20 19.53
N TYR A 31 22.14 -18.02 19.84
CA TYR A 31 22.59 -17.16 20.92
C TYR A 31 21.38 -16.67 21.70
N GLU A 32 21.44 -16.75 23.02
CA GLU A 32 20.47 -16.16 23.93
C GLU A 32 21.24 -15.33 24.96
N ALA A 33 20.75 -14.15 25.30
CA ALA A 33 21.47 -13.21 26.18
C ALA A 33 21.43 -13.62 27.66
N THR A 34 21.71 -14.87 27.93
CA THR A 34 21.88 -15.45 29.28
C THR A 34 23.33 -15.42 29.74
N SER A 35 24.29 -15.43 28.81
CA SER A 35 25.72 -15.32 29.02
C SER A 35 26.39 -14.66 27.81
N SER A 36 27.71 -14.47 27.87
CA SER A 36 28.46 -13.92 26.73
C SER A 36 28.33 -14.83 25.48
N PRO A 37 28.34 -14.26 24.27
CA PRO A 37 28.36 -15.09 23.06
C PRO A 37 29.55 -16.05 22.99
N THR A 38 30.71 -15.68 23.51
CA THR A 38 31.88 -16.54 23.55
C THR A 38 31.68 -17.79 24.44
N ASP A 39 30.92 -17.67 25.53
CA ASP A 39 30.55 -18.79 26.38
C ASP A 39 29.57 -19.75 25.70
N GLN A 40 28.90 -19.29 24.66
CA GLN A 40 27.96 -20.05 23.82
C GLN A 40 28.58 -20.50 22.49
N GLY A 41 29.91 -20.46 22.38
CA GLY A 41 30.66 -20.99 21.22
C GLY A 41 30.81 -20.02 20.05
N TRP A 42 30.42 -18.76 20.20
CA TRP A 42 30.65 -17.74 19.17
C TRP A 42 32.09 -17.20 19.26
N LYS A 43 32.64 -16.85 18.11
CA LYS A 43 33.97 -16.20 18.02
C LYS A 43 33.82 -14.69 18.05
N ALA A 44 34.61 -14.02 18.87
CA ALA A 44 34.72 -12.57 18.84
C ALA A 44 35.43 -12.12 17.56
N VAL A 45 34.93 -11.05 16.94
CA VAL A 45 35.48 -10.42 15.74
C VAL A 45 35.74 -8.94 16.04
N GLY A 46 37.01 -8.56 16.05
CA GLY A 46 37.45 -7.21 16.40
C GLY A 46 37.58 -6.98 17.92
N GLY A 47 38.31 -5.92 18.29
CA GLY A 47 38.71 -5.66 19.68
C GLY A 47 37.54 -5.24 20.59
N LEU A 48 36.50 -4.63 20.06
CA LEU A 48 35.34 -4.15 20.83
C LEU A 48 34.42 -5.28 21.31
N ALA A 49 34.49 -6.46 20.71
CA ALA A 49 33.69 -7.60 21.18
C ALA A 49 33.96 -7.94 22.65
N ALA A 50 35.21 -7.75 23.12
CA ALA A 50 35.61 -7.97 24.51
C ALA A 50 35.03 -6.93 25.49
N LYS A 51 34.56 -5.78 25.00
CA LYS A 51 33.92 -4.72 25.80
C LYS A 51 32.39 -4.88 25.90
N SER A 52 31.80 -5.86 25.23
CA SER A 52 30.38 -6.12 25.32
C SER A 52 29.99 -6.68 26.69
N THR A 53 28.77 -6.38 27.12
CA THR A 53 28.26 -6.81 28.44
C THR A 53 26.89 -7.47 28.28
N THR A 54 26.71 -8.59 28.98
CA THR A 54 25.42 -9.28 29.04
C THR A 54 24.78 -9.03 30.38
N ALA A 55 23.63 -8.41 30.43
CA ALA A 55 22.86 -8.15 31.63
C ALA A 55 21.36 -8.01 31.30
N ASN A 56 20.50 -8.39 32.24
CA ASN A 56 19.05 -8.23 32.12
C ASN A 56 18.43 -8.82 30.82
N GLY A 57 18.94 -9.98 30.38
CA GLY A 57 18.45 -10.65 29.17
C GLY A 57 18.82 -9.95 27.85
N ALA A 58 19.84 -9.09 27.87
CA ALA A 58 20.35 -8.44 26.68
C ALA A 58 21.89 -8.36 26.68
N LEU A 59 22.49 -8.59 25.52
CA LEU A 59 23.88 -8.27 25.23
C LEU A 59 23.94 -6.83 24.72
N ARG A 60 24.65 -5.99 25.42
CA ARG A 60 24.97 -4.64 24.95
C ARG A 60 26.30 -4.63 24.22
N ILE A 61 26.30 -4.14 22.98
CA ILE A 61 27.51 -3.91 22.17
C ILE A 61 27.64 -2.41 21.98
N VAL A 62 28.69 -1.83 22.60
CA VAL A 62 29.01 -0.40 22.45
C VAL A 62 30.19 -0.28 21.50
N ASP A 63 29.97 0.36 20.37
CA ASP A 63 31.03 0.74 19.46
C ASP A 63 31.29 2.25 19.58
N ASP A 64 32.30 2.57 20.35
CA ASP A 64 32.78 3.94 20.59
C ASP A 64 34.07 4.25 19.80
N SER A 65 34.50 3.35 18.93
CA SER A 65 35.75 3.43 18.17
C SER A 65 35.53 3.81 16.70
N ASN A 66 36.48 4.54 16.15
CA ASN A 66 36.59 4.78 14.70
C ASN A 66 37.67 3.89 14.05
N THR A 67 38.21 2.91 14.75
CA THR A 67 39.33 2.09 14.27
C THR A 67 39.12 0.59 14.51
N GLU A 68 38.18 0.20 15.36
CA GLU A 68 37.91 -1.17 15.72
C GLU A 68 36.43 -1.52 15.49
N ALA A 69 36.17 -2.77 15.24
CA ALA A 69 34.83 -3.35 15.17
C ALA A 69 34.58 -4.27 16.36
N GLY A 70 33.32 -4.56 16.67
CA GLY A 70 32.90 -5.46 17.73
C GLY A 70 31.71 -6.32 17.35
N ALA A 71 31.97 -7.52 16.83
CA ALA A 71 30.95 -8.45 16.41
C ALA A 71 31.21 -9.87 16.91
N PHE A 72 30.22 -10.73 16.80
CA PHE A 72 30.30 -12.14 17.13
C PHE A 72 29.90 -12.97 15.92
N ARG A 73 30.71 -14.02 15.62
CA ARG A 73 30.50 -14.89 14.47
C ARG A 73 30.42 -16.34 14.91
N ALA A 74 29.45 -17.07 14.35
CA ALA A 74 29.35 -18.52 14.39
C ALA A 74 29.39 -19.10 12.98
N THR A 75 29.94 -20.29 12.82
CA THR A 75 29.95 -21.04 11.53
C THR A 75 28.86 -22.09 11.54
N TRP A 76 28.36 -22.41 10.35
CA TRP A 76 27.32 -23.41 10.17
C TRP A 76 27.55 -24.19 8.86
N LYS A 77 26.76 -25.24 8.62
CA LYS A 77 26.88 -26.03 7.38
C LYS A 77 25.62 -25.84 6.53
N PRO A 78 25.76 -25.32 5.30
CA PRO A 78 24.66 -25.24 4.36
C PRO A 78 24.16 -26.63 3.96
N ASP A 79 22.86 -26.69 3.67
CA ASP A 79 22.19 -27.84 3.08
C ASP A 79 21.55 -27.40 1.76
N SER A 80 21.95 -28.05 0.66
CA SER A 80 21.44 -27.71 -0.66
C SER A 80 19.94 -28.01 -0.75
N GLY A 81 19.15 -27.00 -1.12
CA GLY A 81 17.70 -27.11 -1.26
C GLY A 81 16.90 -26.73 -0.02
N SER A 82 17.55 -26.39 1.09
CA SER A 82 16.86 -25.84 2.27
C SER A 82 16.84 -24.31 2.24
N GLU A 83 15.77 -23.73 2.76
CA GLU A 83 15.70 -22.29 3.04
C GLU A 83 16.53 -21.99 4.29
N ILE A 84 17.28 -20.88 4.26
CA ILE A 84 17.97 -20.37 5.44
C ILE A 84 17.01 -19.43 6.17
N VAL A 85 16.77 -19.68 7.45
CA VAL A 85 15.98 -18.83 8.31
C VAL A 85 16.87 -18.23 9.39
N VAL A 86 16.91 -16.91 9.47
CA VAL A 86 17.65 -16.18 10.49
C VAL A 86 16.66 -15.36 11.31
N GLU A 87 16.77 -15.44 12.62
CA GLU A 87 16.03 -14.54 13.53
C GLU A 87 16.99 -13.82 14.45
N ALA A 88 16.71 -12.54 14.68
CA ALA A 88 17.40 -11.75 15.68
C ALA A 88 16.42 -10.80 16.38
N THR A 89 16.50 -10.76 17.70
CA THR A 89 15.76 -9.80 18.52
C THR A 89 16.73 -8.70 18.97
N VAL A 90 16.57 -7.51 18.42
CA VAL A 90 17.52 -6.40 18.55
C VAL A 90 16.81 -5.08 18.79
N ARG A 91 17.47 -4.18 19.53
CA ARG A 91 17.11 -2.78 19.70
C ARG A 91 18.34 -1.91 19.45
N VAL A 92 18.22 -0.89 18.62
CA VAL A 92 19.25 0.11 18.40
C VAL A 92 19.13 1.18 19.50
N GLU A 93 20.23 1.58 20.12
CA GLU A 93 20.21 2.66 21.11
C GLU A 93 20.64 3.99 20.46
N SER A 94 21.80 3.99 19.81
CA SER A 94 22.34 5.18 19.17
C SER A 94 23.20 4.82 17.97
N MET A 95 23.37 5.80 17.11
CA MET A 95 24.35 5.77 16.03
C MET A 95 24.94 7.16 15.85
N ALA A 96 26.26 7.24 15.68
CA ALA A 96 26.95 8.45 15.32
C ALA A 96 27.91 8.16 14.18
N SER A 97 27.90 9.01 13.14
CA SER A 97 28.91 8.97 12.09
C SER A 97 30.26 9.40 12.67
N GLY A 98 31.30 8.59 12.45
CA GLY A 98 32.67 9.01 12.67
C GLY A 98 33.03 10.16 11.71
N GLN A 99 33.91 11.07 12.14
CA GLN A 99 34.51 12.04 11.23
C GLN A 99 35.33 11.27 10.17
N PRO A 100 35.21 11.57 8.86
CA PRO A 100 36.08 11.00 7.85
C PRO A 100 37.53 11.31 8.27
N LYS A 101 38.42 10.33 8.17
CA LYS A 101 39.85 10.59 8.40
C LYS A 101 40.30 11.69 7.47
N PRO A 102 41.02 12.74 7.94
CA PRO A 102 41.67 13.69 7.06
C PRO A 102 42.57 12.90 6.09
N ASN A 103 42.42 13.12 4.78
CA ASN A 103 43.14 12.42 3.71
C ASN A 103 42.68 11.00 3.36
N SER A 104 41.53 10.52 3.83
CA SER A 104 40.88 9.40 3.16
C SER A 104 40.40 9.88 1.79
N PRO A 105 40.74 9.16 0.66
CA PRO A 105 40.10 9.46 -0.61
C PRO A 105 38.57 9.45 -0.39
N PRO A 106 37.82 10.31 -1.10
CA PRO A 106 36.37 10.23 -1.02
C PRO A 106 36.04 8.76 -1.21
N SER A 107 35.47 8.12 -0.19
CA SER A 107 35.26 6.70 -0.21
C SER A 107 34.36 6.44 -1.40
N THR A 108 34.93 5.86 -2.42
CA THR A 108 34.21 4.98 -3.33
C THR A 108 33.78 3.81 -2.47
N SER A 109 32.92 4.12 -1.50
CA SER A 109 32.30 3.12 -0.66
C SER A 109 31.52 2.26 -1.62
N ILE A 110 32.01 1.04 -1.85
CA ILE A 110 31.26 -0.01 -2.52
C ILE A 110 29.94 -0.31 -1.77
N TRP A 111 29.64 0.49 -0.73
CA TRP A 111 28.53 0.41 0.21
C TRP A 111 27.88 1.77 0.47
N PRO A 112 27.29 2.43 -0.54
CA PRO A 112 26.63 3.72 -0.34
C PRO A 112 25.54 3.67 0.73
N PHE A 113 25.05 2.47 1.09
CA PHE A 113 23.97 2.26 2.05
C PHE A 113 24.45 1.99 3.46
N MET A 114 25.67 1.53 3.62
CA MET A 114 26.30 1.35 4.94
C MET A 114 26.85 2.65 5.51
N ASP A 115 26.68 3.75 4.76
CA ASP A 115 27.14 5.05 5.23
C ASP A 115 26.50 5.37 6.58
N GLY A 116 27.31 5.33 7.64
CA GLY A 116 26.93 5.59 9.00
C GLY A 116 26.23 4.44 9.75
N ALA A 117 26.29 3.19 9.31
CA ALA A 117 25.60 2.08 10.00
C ALA A 117 26.55 0.94 10.41
N PRO A 118 27.07 0.96 11.64
CA PRO A 118 27.91 -0.12 12.15
C PRO A 118 27.10 -1.38 12.54
N ILE A 119 25.83 -1.24 12.95
CA ILE A 119 25.03 -2.33 13.52
C ILE A 119 24.49 -3.19 12.39
N THR A 120 24.89 -4.46 12.36
CA THR A 120 24.52 -5.39 11.28
C THR A 120 24.20 -6.78 11.78
N LEU A 121 23.37 -7.50 11.00
CA LEU A 121 23.16 -8.93 11.07
C LEU A 121 23.53 -9.50 9.69
N MET A 122 24.59 -10.29 9.61
CA MET A 122 25.12 -10.81 8.35
C MET A 122 25.05 -12.33 8.32
N VAL A 123 24.71 -12.88 7.18
CA VAL A 123 24.67 -14.31 6.92
C VAL A 123 25.38 -14.61 5.60
N GLY A 124 26.20 -15.66 5.57
CA GLY A 124 26.85 -16.18 4.39
C GLY A 124 26.75 -17.68 4.29
N ASP A 125 26.56 -18.23 3.09
CA ASP A 125 26.47 -19.66 2.80
C ASP A 125 27.80 -20.27 2.28
N GLY A 126 28.86 -19.44 2.21
CA GLY A 126 30.16 -19.81 1.67
C GLY A 126 30.35 -19.45 0.19
N GLU A 127 29.27 -19.19 -0.54
CA GLU A 127 29.27 -18.69 -1.91
C GLU A 127 28.72 -17.28 -1.99
N ARG A 128 27.65 -16.99 -1.25
CA ARG A 128 26.92 -15.74 -1.22
C ARG A 128 26.77 -15.23 0.19
N GLU A 129 26.52 -13.94 0.33
CA GLU A 129 26.26 -13.30 1.60
C GLU A 129 25.19 -12.20 1.46
N GLY A 130 24.50 -11.94 2.55
CA GLY A 130 23.49 -10.90 2.69
C GLY A 130 23.26 -10.57 4.15
N GLY A 131 22.24 -9.79 4.45
CA GLY A 131 21.89 -9.45 5.82
C GLY A 131 21.22 -8.12 5.95
N LEU A 132 21.14 -7.64 7.19
CA LEU A 132 20.51 -6.38 7.56
C LEU A 132 21.51 -5.39 8.14
N VAL A 133 21.27 -4.14 7.83
CA VAL A 133 21.88 -2.96 8.46
C VAL A 133 20.78 -2.27 9.25
N PHE A 134 21.03 -1.99 10.52
CA PHE A 134 20.10 -1.32 11.41
C PHE A 134 20.49 0.14 11.61
N LYS A 135 19.54 1.04 11.38
CA LYS A 135 19.63 2.47 11.69
C LYS A 135 18.47 2.85 12.62
N PRO A 136 18.53 3.95 13.37
CA PRO A 136 17.47 4.34 14.31
C PRO A 136 16.08 4.49 13.70
N ASP A 137 16.02 4.84 12.42
CA ASP A 137 14.83 5.20 11.65
C ASP A 137 14.48 4.20 10.55
N LYS A 138 15.31 3.14 10.36
CA LYS A 138 15.11 2.18 9.29
C LYS A 138 15.92 0.90 9.47
N VAL A 139 15.53 -0.14 8.74
CA VAL A 139 16.33 -1.31 8.46
C VAL A 139 16.54 -1.43 6.95
N ALA A 140 17.71 -1.87 6.52
CA ALA A 140 18.03 -2.05 5.11
C ALA A 140 18.77 -3.36 4.87
N THR A 141 18.60 -3.96 3.68
CA THR A 141 19.45 -5.06 3.24
C THR A 141 20.80 -4.54 2.75
N LEU A 142 21.78 -5.43 2.58
CA LEU A 142 23.10 -5.07 2.03
C LEU A 142 23.05 -4.65 0.55
N VAL A 143 21.91 -4.76 -0.13
CA VAL A 143 21.70 -4.41 -1.54
C VAL A 143 20.54 -3.44 -1.75
N ASP A 144 20.30 -2.52 -0.80
CA ASP A 144 19.41 -1.38 -0.97
C ASP A 144 17.92 -1.54 -0.79
N ARG A 145 17.45 -2.65 -0.29
CA ARG A 145 16.03 -2.73 0.07
C ARG A 145 15.83 -2.15 1.46
N VAL A 146 15.01 -1.12 1.58
CA VAL A 146 14.85 -0.32 2.82
C VAL A 146 13.43 -0.41 3.33
N ALA A 147 13.27 -0.63 4.64
CA ALA A 147 12.03 -0.43 5.36
C ALA A 147 12.23 0.70 6.39
N LEU A 148 11.44 1.76 6.28
CA LEU A 148 11.42 2.85 7.27
C LEU A 148 10.66 2.37 8.49
N MET A 149 11.30 2.46 9.66
CA MET A 149 10.71 2.02 10.92
C MET A 149 11.56 2.49 12.11
N ASN A 150 10.92 2.69 13.25
CA ASN A 150 11.62 2.97 14.48
C ASN A 150 12.23 1.67 15.05
N THR A 151 13.54 1.62 15.17
CA THR A 151 14.29 0.46 15.69
C THR A 151 14.78 0.68 17.14
N LYS A 152 14.49 1.85 17.75
CA LYS A 152 15.05 2.29 19.04
C LYS A 152 14.19 1.98 20.24
N ASP A 153 12.89 2.18 20.15
CA ASP A 153 12.04 2.29 21.33
C ASP A 153 11.82 0.96 22.05
N LYS A 154 11.89 -0.15 21.32
CA LYS A 154 11.68 -1.50 21.86
C LYS A 154 12.52 -2.54 21.15
N PHE A 155 12.69 -3.69 21.76
CA PHE A 155 13.17 -4.86 21.06
C PHE A 155 12.17 -5.29 19.99
N GLN A 156 12.69 -5.60 18.81
CA GLN A 156 11.92 -6.13 17.69
C GLN A 156 12.58 -7.40 17.17
N THR A 157 11.77 -8.36 16.75
CA THR A 157 12.25 -9.62 16.17
C THR A 157 12.25 -9.53 14.66
N TYR A 158 13.42 -9.59 14.07
CA TYR A 158 13.68 -9.59 12.64
C TYR A 158 13.87 -11.02 12.17
N ARG A 159 13.03 -11.47 11.25
CA ARG A 159 13.13 -12.79 10.62
C ARG A 159 13.48 -12.64 9.15
N LEU A 160 14.62 -13.18 8.74
CA LEU A 160 15.06 -13.27 7.36
C LEU A 160 14.75 -14.68 6.86
N VAL A 161 14.18 -14.79 5.67
CA VAL A 161 14.01 -16.07 4.96
C VAL A 161 14.70 -15.94 3.62
N ILE A 162 15.70 -16.80 3.39
CA ILE A 162 16.56 -16.80 2.21
C ILE A 162 16.24 -18.03 1.37
N ARG A 163 15.91 -17.79 0.09
CA ARG A 163 15.61 -18.79 -0.93
C ARG A 163 16.45 -18.53 -2.16
N GLY A 164 17.47 -19.34 -2.39
CA GLY A 164 18.41 -19.11 -3.50
C GLY A 164 19.12 -17.77 -3.37
N THR A 165 18.81 -16.81 -4.25
CA THR A 165 19.36 -15.44 -4.23
C THR A 165 18.46 -14.43 -3.53
N ASP A 166 17.23 -14.81 -3.18
CA ASP A 166 16.24 -13.90 -2.66
C ASP A 166 16.20 -13.94 -1.12
N MET A 167 15.94 -12.79 -0.51
CA MET A 167 15.84 -12.66 0.93
C MET A 167 14.66 -11.77 1.32
N SER A 168 13.65 -12.36 1.96
CA SER A 168 12.55 -11.58 2.55
C SER A 168 12.79 -11.31 4.04
N VAL A 169 12.26 -10.19 4.52
CA VAL A 169 12.39 -9.77 5.93
C VAL A 169 11.01 -9.49 6.53
N ALA A 170 10.77 -10.09 7.68
CA ALA A 170 9.62 -9.76 8.53
C ALA A 170 10.09 -9.18 9.87
N VAL A 171 9.32 -8.25 10.44
CA VAL A 171 9.55 -7.65 11.74
C VAL A 171 8.30 -7.88 12.61
N ASP A 172 8.49 -8.47 13.77
CA ASP A 172 7.39 -8.87 14.69
C ASP A 172 6.28 -9.63 13.93
N GLY A 173 6.68 -10.54 13.00
CA GLY A 173 5.79 -11.34 12.17
C GLY A 173 5.21 -10.63 10.92
N THR A 174 5.37 -9.32 10.79
CA THR A 174 4.90 -8.56 9.62
C THR A 174 6.01 -8.46 8.58
N ARG A 175 5.75 -8.89 7.33
CA ARG A 175 6.71 -8.76 6.23
C ARG A 175 6.89 -7.30 5.84
N VAL A 176 8.15 -6.85 5.79
CA VAL A 176 8.53 -5.44 5.54
C VAL A 176 9.44 -5.25 4.32
N ILE A 177 10.17 -6.30 3.89
CA ILE A 177 11.03 -6.26 2.72
C ILE A 177 10.82 -7.55 1.92
N GLU A 178 10.57 -7.40 0.62
CA GLU A 178 10.75 -8.42 -0.40
C GLU A 178 12.04 -8.10 -1.14
N GLY A 179 13.02 -8.98 -1.05
CA GLY A 179 14.34 -8.73 -1.55
C GLY A 179 14.73 -9.70 -2.64
N GLU A 180 14.17 -9.56 -3.83
CA GLU A 180 14.67 -10.28 -5.01
C GLU A 180 16.15 -9.93 -5.23
N GLY A 181 17.00 -10.95 -5.37
CA GLY A 181 18.44 -10.79 -5.51
C GLY A 181 19.18 -10.25 -4.27
N ALA A 182 18.51 -10.08 -3.13
CA ALA A 182 19.14 -9.50 -1.93
C ALA A 182 20.18 -10.41 -1.25
N PHE A 183 20.30 -11.65 -1.69
CA PHE A 183 21.32 -12.61 -1.27
C PHE A 183 22.21 -13.07 -2.44
N ALA A 184 22.40 -12.23 -3.43
CA ALA A 184 23.20 -12.55 -4.62
C ALA A 184 24.67 -12.10 -4.54
N ARG A 185 25.06 -11.39 -3.48
CA ARG A 185 26.40 -10.89 -3.33
C ARG A 185 27.39 -12.05 -3.10
N LYS A 186 28.56 -12.00 -3.75
CA LYS A 186 29.64 -12.95 -3.51
C LYS A 186 30.11 -12.89 -2.04
N ALA A 187 30.21 -14.05 -1.41
CA ALA A 187 30.63 -14.15 -0.01
C ALA A 187 32.06 -13.65 0.19
N SER A 188 32.27 -12.95 1.31
CA SER A 188 33.59 -12.52 1.80
C SER A 188 34.37 -13.66 2.46
N SER A 189 33.70 -14.77 2.77
CA SER A 189 34.27 -15.97 3.39
C SER A 189 33.82 -17.23 2.65
N ARG A 190 34.70 -18.21 2.52
CA ARG A 190 34.37 -19.57 2.01
C ARG A 190 33.63 -20.41 3.06
N GLU A 191 33.74 -20.06 4.35
CA GLU A 191 32.97 -20.70 5.39
C GLU A 191 31.61 -20.03 5.52
N ALA A 192 30.55 -20.80 5.62
CA ALA A 192 29.23 -20.27 5.93
C ALA A 192 29.20 -19.75 7.36
N PHE A 193 28.62 -18.57 7.55
CA PHE A 193 28.62 -17.87 8.83
C PHE A 193 27.33 -17.13 9.12
N LEU A 194 27.09 -16.93 10.42
CA LEU A 194 26.16 -15.94 10.94
C LEU A 194 26.95 -14.97 11.82
N GLN A 195 26.81 -13.67 11.61
CA GLN A 195 27.54 -12.65 12.35
C GLN A 195 26.61 -11.49 12.73
N PHE A 196 26.71 -11.00 13.95
CA PHE A 196 25.95 -9.87 14.42
C PHE A 196 26.80 -8.92 15.28
N GLY A 197 26.38 -7.67 15.37
CA GLY A 197 27.04 -6.65 16.19
C GLY A 197 27.48 -5.46 15.36
N SER A 198 28.57 -4.79 15.78
CA SER A 198 29.15 -3.67 15.06
C SER A 198 30.26 -4.15 14.12
N ASN A 199 30.04 -3.96 12.81
CA ASN A 199 30.96 -4.40 11.76
C ASN A 199 31.71 -3.22 11.08
N SER A 200 31.64 -2.02 11.66
CA SER A 200 32.29 -0.83 11.12
C SER A 200 33.48 -0.43 11.97
N ASN A 201 34.57 -0.09 11.31
CA ASN A 201 35.72 0.60 11.93
C ASN A 201 35.76 2.11 11.61
N LEU A 202 34.63 2.65 11.12
CA LEU A 202 34.49 4.06 10.74
C LEU A 202 33.35 4.77 11.47
N HIS A 203 32.40 4.03 12.02
CA HIS A 203 31.17 4.57 12.59
C HIS A 203 30.92 3.98 13.97
N ARG A 204 30.31 4.76 14.84
CA ARG A 204 29.97 4.38 16.22
C ARG A 204 28.52 3.97 16.33
N GLY A 205 28.22 3.03 17.23
CA GLY A 205 26.84 2.61 17.50
C GLY A 205 26.71 1.81 18.78
N ASP A 206 25.52 1.88 19.35
CA ASP A 206 25.17 1.15 20.57
C ASP A 206 23.91 0.34 20.28
N SER A 207 23.96 -0.97 20.57
CA SER A 207 22.87 -1.90 20.27
C SER A 207 22.72 -2.95 21.39
N TYR A 208 21.48 -3.40 21.53
CA TYR A 208 21.10 -4.46 22.47
C TYR A 208 20.55 -5.64 21.70
N TRP A 209 21.06 -6.83 22.00
CA TRP A 209 20.68 -8.09 21.36
C TRP A 209 20.15 -9.07 22.40
N SER A 210 18.91 -9.51 22.27
CA SER A 210 18.30 -10.48 23.17
C SER A 210 18.52 -11.92 22.68
N SER A 211 18.39 -12.14 21.39
CA SER A 211 18.63 -13.46 20.78
C SER A 211 19.09 -13.33 19.33
N VAL A 212 19.86 -14.30 18.84
CA VAL A 212 20.23 -14.46 17.43
C VAL A 212 20.29 -15.94 17.10
N LYS A 213 19.59 -16.39 16.08
CA LYS A 213 19.58 -17.80 15.67
C LYS A 213 19.51 -17.97 14.17
N LEU A 214 20.08 -19.08 13.67
CA LEU A 214 20.00 -19.52 12.30
C LEU A 214 19.59 -20.97 12.24
N GLY A 215 18.67 -21.27 11.38
CA GLY A 215 18.23 -22.64 11.09
C GLY A 215 17.96 -22.87 9.62
N LEU A 216 17.73 -24.12 9.29
CA LEU A 216 17.32 -24.58 7.99
C LEU A 216 15.89 -25.06 8.02
N ARG A 217 15.13 -24.71 7.00
CA ARG A 217 13.79 -25.21 6.78
C ARG A 217 13.74 -25.91 5.43
N LYS A 218 13.29 -27.15 5.40
CA LYS A 218 12.96 -27.77 4.11
C LYS A 218 11.81 -26.99 3.50
N PRO A 219 11.90 -26.55 2.24
CA PRO A 219 10.77 -25.92 1.59
C PRO A 219 9.60 -26.89 1.75
N SER A 220 8.50 -26.45 2.34
CA SER A 220 7.22 -27.11 2.13
C SER A 220 7.07 -27.25 0.62
N ALA A 221 6.62 -28.43 0.16
CA ALA A 221 6.35 -28.62 -1.27
C ALA A 221 5.67 -27.34 -1.78
N PRO A 222 6.13 -26.74 -2.89
CA PRO A 222 5.60 -25.48 -3.33
C PRO A 222 4.09 -25.63 -3.41
N VAL A 223 3.37 -24.99 -2.48
CA VAL A 223 1.96 -24.70 -2.71
C VAL A 223 2.02 -23.87 -3.97
N SER A 224 1.65 -24.48 -5.10
CA SER A 224 1.61 -23.75 -6.36
C SER A 224 0.89 -22.43 -6.06
N PRO A 225 1.50 -21.27 -6.32
CA PRO A 225 0.84 -20.02 -5.97
C PRO A 225 -0.54 -20.07 -6.59
N PRO A 226 -1.60 -19.68 -5.88
CA PRO A 226 -2.94 -19.73 -6.41
C PRO A 226 -2.90 -19.01 -7.76
N LYS A 227 -3.34 -19.70 -8.79
CA LYS A 227 -3.31 -19.20 -10.16
C LYS A 227 -4.63 -18.51 -10.46
N LEU A 228 -4.58 -17.50 -11.28
CA LEU A 228 -5.78 -16.93 -11.89
C LEU A 228 -5.93 -17.47 -13.31
N ARG A 229 -7.17 -17.75 -13.67
CA ARG A 229 -7.58 -17.85 -15.07
C ARG A 229 -8.37 -16.61 -15.41
N LEU A 230 -7.93 -15.89 -16.44
CA LEU A 230 -8.56 -14.67 -16.91
C LEU A 230 -9.15 -14.90 -18.30
N THR A 231 -10.39 -14.49 -18.50
CA THR A 231 -11.04 -14.51 -19.82
C THR A 231 -11.58 -13.12 -20.12
N PHE A 232 -11.19 -12.56 -21.25
CA PHE A 232 -11.56 -11.23 -21.68
C PHE A 232 -12.64 -11.30 -22.76
N SER A 233 -13.71 -10.50 -22.62
CA SER A 233 -14.69 -10.32 -23.69
C SER A 233 -14.14 -9.40 -24.79
N GLN A 234 -14.84 -9.33 -25.92
CA GLN A 234 -14.63 -8.24 -26.86
C GLN A 234 -15.03 -6.91 -26.19
N PRO A 235 -14.28 -5.82 -26.43
CA PRO A 235 -14.65 -4.49 -25.94
C PRO A 235 -15.85 -3.94 -26.71
N TRP A 236 -16.62 -3.06 -26.04
CA TRP A 236 -17.68 -2.28 -26.66
C TRP A 236 -17.62 -0.84 -26.22
N GLU A 237 -18.07 0.06 -27.09
CA GLU A 237 -18.10 1.50 -26.82
C GLU A 237 -19.30 1.85 -25.91
N ILE A 238 -19.06 2.67 -24.89
CA ILE A 238 -20.13 3.26 -24.08
C ILE A 238 -20.61 4.54 -24.77
N PRO A 239 -21.94 4.69 -24.98
CA PRO A 239 -22.48 5.86 -25.67
C PRO A 239 -22.09 7.16 -24.98
N SER A 240 -21.80 8.17 -25.79
CA SER A 240 -21.53 9.51 -25.30
C SER A 240 -22.76 10.11 -24.65
N LEU A 241 -22.56 10.89 -23.57
CA LEU A 241 -23.62 11.73 -23.04
C LEU A 241 -24.17 12.66 -24.16
N PRO A 242 -25.49 12.86 -24.20
CA PRO A 242 -26.04 13.84 -25.13
C PRO A 242 -25.43 15.22 -24.83
N PRO A 243 -25.17 16.06 -25.85
CA PRO A 243 -24.62 17.39 -25.65
C PRO A 243 -25.54 18.16 -24.69
N GLY A 244 -24.96 18.57 -23.54
CA GLY A 244 -25.70 19.29 -22.52
C GLY A 244 -26.35 20.56 -23.04
N ASN A 245 -27.49 20.98 -22.44
CA ASN A 245 -28.30 22.13 -22.81
C ASN A 245 -27.46 23.38 -23.14
N ARG A 246 -27.90 24.16 -24.10
CA ARG A 246 -27.26 25.29 -24.83
C ARG A 246 -26.54 26.37 -23.99
N HIS A 247 -26.53 26.30 -22.68
CA HIS A 247 -25.77 27.21 -21.79
C HIS A 247 -24.33 26.76 -21.53
N THR A 248 -23.95 25.57 -21.96
CA THR A 248 -22.56 25.15 -22.00
C THR A 248 -22.04 25.49 -23.38
N ARG A 249 -21.02 26.36 -23.51
CA ARG A 249 -20.31 26.56 -24.78
C ARG A 249 -19.99 25.19 -25.36
N PRO A 250 -20.39 24.94 -26.65
CA PRO A 250 -19.97 23.70 -27.28
C PRO A 250 -18.45 23.75 -27.37
N TYR A 251 -17.80 22.89 -26.60
CA TYR A 251 -16.39 22.60 -26.85
C TYR A 251 -16.36 21.80 -28.15
N SER A 252 -16.22 22.51 -29.26
CA SER A 252 -16.43 22.03 -30.62
C SER A 252 -15.49 20.93 -31.10
N ASN A 253 -14.58 20.45 -30.28
CA ASN A 253 -13.59 19.42 -30.63
C ASN A 253 -13.54 18.21 -29.68
N LEU A 254 -14.45 18.05 -28.72
CA LEU A 254 -14.32 17.08 -27.63
C LEU A 254 -15.59 16.27 -27.35
N GLY A 255 -16.34 15.92 -28.39
CA GLY A 255 -17.53 15.07 -28.28
C GLY A 255 -17.32 13.66 -27.74
N LYS A 256 -16.25 13.44 -26.96
CA LYS A 256 -15.92 12.15 -26.37
C LYS A 256 -15.92 12.26 -24.85
N ASN A 257 -16.58 11.30 -24.21
CA ASN A 257 -16.53 11.13 -22.77
C ASN A 257 -15.09 10.74 -22.35
N THR A 258 -14.66 11.23 -21.20
CA THR A 258 -13.35 10.93 -20.60
C THR A 258 -13.49 10.67 -19.11
N ARG A 259 -12.46 10.14 -18.47
CA ARG A 259 -12.36 9.92 -17.03
C ARG A 259 -13.59 9.22 -16.45
N PRO A 260 -13.75 7.94 -16.75
CA PRO A 260 -14.86 7.16 -16.23
C PRO A 260 -14.67 6.88 -14.73
N TYR A 261 -15.75 7.00 -13.95
CA TYR A 261 -15.83 6.63 -12.56
C TYR A 261 -17.06 5.75 -12.34
N LEU A 262 -16.83 4.46 -12.11
CA LEU A 262 -17.89 3.45 -12.02
C LEU A 262 -18.24 3.15 -10.54
N TYR A 263 -19.52 3.10 -10.24
CA TYR A 263 -20.06 2.80 -8.91
C TYR A 263 -21.07 1.68 -9.00
N ASP A 264 -20.87 0.63 -8.22
CA ASP A 264 -21.93 -0.33 -7.90
C ASP A 264 -22.72 0.22 -6.71
N VAL A 265 -23.92 0.65 -6.96
CA VAL A 265 -24.82 1.16 -5.92
C VAL A 265 -25.79 0.09 -5.43
N GLY A 266 -25.52 -1.18 -5.72
CA GLY A 266 -26.31 -2.33 -5.30
C GLY A 266 -27.61 -2.52 -6.08
N GLN A 267 -28.31 -3.63 -5.82
CA GLN A 267 -29.56 -4.01 -6.50
C GLN A 267 -29.42 -4.16 -8.03
N GLY A 268 -28.22 -4.52 -8.51
CA GLY A 268 -27.93 -4.69 -9.94
C GLY A 268 -27.81 -3.37 -10.71
N MET A 269 -27.73 -2.24 -10.00
CA MET A 269 -27.59 -0.92 -10.62
C MET A 269 -26.15 -0.42 -10.56
N LEU A 270 -25.65 -0.01 -11.72
CA LEU A 270 -24.36 0.67 -11.87
C LEU A 270 -24.59 2.14 -12.25
N LEU A 271 -23.75 3.00 -11.71
CA LEU A 271 -23.66 4.40 -12.08
C LEU A 271 -22.28 4.69 -12.63
N LEU A 272 -22.22 5.39 -13.76
CA LEU A 272 -20.98 5.79 -14.41
C LEU A 272 -20.95 7.31 -14.53
N SER A 273 -20.08 7.96 -13.76
CA SER A 273 -19.80 9.37 -13.95
C SER A 273 -18.72 9.55 -15.02
N VAL A 274 -18.95 10.40 -15.98
CA VAL A 274 -18.03 10.67 -17.08
C VAL A 274 -17.86 12.18 -17.28
N GLY A 275 -16.62 12.60 -17.51
CA GLY A 275 -16.29 13.97 -17.88
C GLY A 275 -16.38 14.17 -19.39
N GLN A 276 -16.58 15.41 -19.82
CA GLN A 276 -16.51 15.82 -21.22
C GLN A 276 -15.45 16.91 -21.37
N GLY A 277 -14.31 16.55 -21.98
CA GLY A 277 -13.30 17.53 -22.33
C GLY A 277 -11.92 17.37 -21.68
N PRO A 278 -10.97 18.26 -21.97
CA PRO A 278 -9.63 18.22 -21.41
C PRO A 278 -9.63 18.48 -19.91
N ASP A 279 -8.51 18.22 -19.24
CA ASP A 279 -8.31 18.32 -17.80
C ASP A 279 -8.46 19.75 -17.22
N ALA A 280 -9.49 20.46 -17.64
CA ALA A 280 -9.77 21.82 -17.21
C ALA A 280 -10.75 21.82 -16.02
N ILE A 281 -10.57 22.79 -15.14
CA ILE A 281 -11.33 23.02 -13.89
C ILE A 281 -12.85 23.12 -14.10
N LEU A 282 -13.33 23.28 -15.33
CA LEU A 282 -14.71 23.61 -15.68
C LEU A 282 -15.40 22.56 -16.56
N GLU A 283 -14.92 21.33 -16.56
CA GLU A 283 -15.52 20.27 -17.37
C GLU A 283 -16.90 19.87 -16.87
N PRO A 284 -17.89 19.74 -17.76
CA PRO A 284 -19.14 19.13 -17.42
C PRO A 284 -18.94 17.64 -17.15
N TYR A 285 -19.56 17.16 -16.10
CA TYR A 285 -19.70 15.74 -15.80
C TYR A 285 -21.17 15.37 -15.93
N GLY A 286 -21.43 14.17 -16.37
CA GLY A 286 -22.76 13.59 -16.36
C GLY A 286 -22.73 12.18 -15.80
N VAL A 287 -23.89 11.68 -15.45
CA VAL A 287 -24.05 10.34 -14.88
C VAL A 287 -24.89 9.49 -15.83
N LEU A 288 -24.38 8.32 -16.17
CA LEU A 288 -25.07 7.26 -16.88
C LEU A 288 -25.50 6.19 -15.86
N LYS A 289 -26.64 5.55 -16.10
CA LYS A 289 -27.18 4.46 -15.32
C LYS A 289 -27.25 3.20 -16.18
N SER A 290 -26.90 2.06 -15.60
CA SER A 290 -27.09 0.72 -16.18
C SER A 290 -27.77 -0.20 -15.16
N THR A 291 -28.68 -1.06 -15.64
CA THR A 291 -29.36 -2.10 -14.84
C THR A 291 -29.13 -3.50 -15.41
N ASP A 292 -28.25 -3.64 -16.38
CA ASP A 292 -27.93 -4.87 -17.09
C ASP A 292 -26.42 -5.23 -17.03
N ALA A 293 -25.82 -4.93 -15.88
CA ALA A 293 -24.40 -5.15 -15.61
C ALA A 293 -23.45 -4.35 -16.52
N GLY A 294 -23.89 -3.22 -17.06
CA GLY A 294 -23.06 -2.33 -17.86
C GLY A 294 -23.11 -2.60 -19.38
N LYS A 295 -24.02 -3.43 -19.87
CA LYS A 295 -24.19 -3.68 -21.31
C LYS A 295 -24.83 -2.49 -22.02
N SER A 296 -25.82 -1.89 -21.37
CA SER A 296 -26.46 -0.67 -21.88
C SER A 296 -26.47 0.44 -20.83
N TRP A 297 -26.52 1.67 -21.31
CA TRP A 297 -26.41 2.86 -20.47
C TRP A 297 -27.39 3.93 -20.91
N GLU A 298 -28.05 4.55 -19.94
CA GLU A 298 -28.94 5.69 -20.15
C GLU A 298 -28.55 6.88 -19.25
N PRO A 299 -28.63 8.14 -19.73
CA PRO A 299 -28.32 9.29 -18.91
C PRO A 299 -29.36 9.49 -17.81
N ILE A 300 -28.90 9.92 -16.62
CA ILE A 300 -29.78 10.42 -15.59
C ILE A 300 -30.01 11.90 -15.85
N GLU A 301 -31.25 12.26 -16.20
CA GLU A 301 -31.61 13.65 -16.48
C GLU A 301 -31.40 14.53 -15.23
N GLY A 302 -30.92 15.75 -15.47
CA GLY A 302 -30.66 16.72 -14.41
C GLY A 302 -29.33 16.54 -13.66
N LEU A 303 -28.66 15.40 -13.75
CA LEU A 303 -27.34 15.16 -13.13
C LEU A 303 -26.17 15.53 -14.08
N GLN A 304 -26.31 16.61 -14.84
CA GLN A 304 -25.24 17.15 -15.70
C GLN A 304 -24.80 18.52 -15.13
N TYR A 305 -23.63 18.59 -14.54
CA TYR A 305 -23.11 19.78 -13.88
C TYR A 305 -21.70 20.14 -14.34
N LYS A 306 -21.44 21.44 -14.48
CA LYS A 306 -20.10 21.94 -14.81
C LYS A 306 -19.09 21.79 -13.68
N THR A 307 -19.51 22.01 -12.46
CA THR A 307 -18.59 22.19 -11.31
C THR A 307 -18.84 21.22 -10.16
N PHE A 308 -20.07 20.74 -10.02
CA PHE A 308 -20.52 19.96 -8.87
C PHE A 308 -21.12 18.62 -9.29
N ALA A 309 -20.50 17.91 -10.25
CA ALA A 309 -20.94 16.56 -10.57
C ALA A 309 -20.85 15.64 -9.36
N PRO A 310 -21.85 14.76 -9.14
CA PRO A 310 -21.77 13.77 -8.06
C PRO A 310 -20.64 12.77 -8.34
N LEU A 311 -19.66 12.78 -7.45
CA LEU A 311 -18.48 11.92 -7.50
C LEU A 311 -17.72 12.05 -6.19
N PRO A 312 -17.61 11.02 -5.35
CA PRO A 312 -18.09 9.63 -5.52
C PRO A 312 -19.58 9.43 -5.19
N MET A 313 -20.08 8.21 -5.45
CA MET A 313 -21.46 7.82 -5.18
C MET A 313 -21.55 6.51 -4.42
N ILE A 314 -22.53 6.41 -3.48
CA ILE A 314 -22.80 5.20 -2.70
C ILE A 314 -24.28 5.09 -2.36
N ARG A 315 -24.80 3.87 -2.24
CA ARG A 315 -26.13 3.62 -1.66
C ARG A 315 -26.04 3.68 -0.12
N LEU A 316 -26.88 4.49 0.48
CA LEU A 316 -27.04 4.57 1.91
C LEU A 316 -27.91 3.43 2.46
N PRO A 317 -27.89 3.15 3.78
CA PRO A 317 -28.72 2.12 4.40
C PRO A 317 -30.22 2.28 4.17
N ASP A 318 -30.72 3.51 4.01
CA ASP A 318 -32.13 3.82 3.69
C ASP A 318 -32.49 3.65 2.21
N ARG A 319 -31.56 3.10 1.41
CA ARG A 319 -31.65 2.85 -0.03
C ARG A 319 -31.51 4.08 -0.92
N THR A 320 -31.48 5.28 -0.41
CA THR A 320 -31.13 6.45 -1.22
C THR A 320 -29.68 6.41 -1.67
N ILE A 321 -29.37 7.07 -2.77
CA ILE A 321 -27.99 7.20 -3.24
C ILE A 321 -27.47 8.56 -2.82
N LEU A 322 -26.33 8.57 -2.13
CA LEU A 322 -25.53 9.75 -1.86
C LEU A 322 -24.50 9.92 -2.95
N GLY A 323 -24.48 11.05 -3.60
CA GLY A 323 -23.37 11.55 -4.39
C GLY A 323 -22.77 12.78 -3.72
N VAL A 324 -21.45 12.91 -3.75
CA VAL A 324 -20.76 14.10 -3.21
C VAL A 324 -20.16 14.87 -4.37
N SER A 325 -20.24 16.21 -4.37
CA SER A 325 -19.64 16.98 -5.46
C SER A 325 -18.14 16.74 -5.58
N ARG A 326 -17.64 16.61 -6.81
CA ARG A 326 -16.21 16.37 -7.08
C ARG A 326 -15.29 17.38 -6.37
N TRP A 327 -15.72 18.63 -6.25
CA TRP A 327 -14.92 19.68 -5.65
C TRP A 327 -15.61 20.33 -4.46
N ALA A 328 -14.79 20.73 -3.47
CA ALA A 328 -15.15 21.66 -2.44
C ALA A 328 -14.16 22.83 -2.40
N VAL A 329 -14.67 24.00 -2.17
CA VAL A 329 -13.92 25.25 -2.12
C VAL A 329 -14.00 25.84 -0.72
N LYS A 330 -13.11 26.79 -0.38
CA LYS A 330 -13.17 27.49 0.90
C LYS A 330 -14.53 28.14 1.10
N TYR A 331 -15.06 28.01 2.31
CA TYR A 331 -16.34 28.59 2.69
C TYR A 331 -16.11 29.93 3.38
N GLU A 332 -16.49 31.02 2.71
CA GLU A 332 -16.20 32.36 3.19
C GLU A 332 -16.93 32.76 4.49
N ARG A 333 -18.01 32.05 4.83
CA ARG A 333 -18.83 32.34 6.03
C ARG A 333 -18.33 31.66 7.30
N GLU A 334 -17.36 30.72 7.17
CA GLU A 334 -16.79 29.97 8.30
C GLU A 334 -15.29 29.72 8.04
N GLU A 335 -14.46 30.32 8.89
CA GLU A 335 -13.01 30.20 8.75
C GLU A 335 -12.55 28.73 8.88
N GLY A 336 -11.68 28.30 7.97
CA GLY A 336 -11.14 26.94 7.94
C GLY A 336 -12.08 25.87 7.37
N ALA A 337 -13.35 26.23 7.09
CA ALA A 337 -14.32 25.33 6.49
C ALA A 337 -14.27 25.36 4.95
N PHE A 338 -14.78 24.27 4.36
CA PHE A 338 -14.96 24.14 2.92
C PHE A 338 -16.42 23.78 2.63
N ILE A 339 -16.88 24.11 1.44
CA ILE A 339 -18.23 23.82 0.98
C ILE A 339 -18.19 23.08 -0.36
N GLY A 340 -18.97 22.04 -0.45
CA GLY A 340 -19.34 21.28 -1.65
C GLY A 340 -20.84 21.06 -1.68
N MET A 341 -21.29 20.04 -2.43
CA MET A 341 -22.69 19.65 -2.52
C MET A 341 -22.86 18.17 -2.22
N ALA A 342 -23.92 17.83 -1.51
CA ALA A 342 -24.42 16.47 -1.36
C ALA A 342 -25.66 16.29 -2.25
N PHE A 343 -25.67 15.22 -3.02
CA PHE A 343 -26.78 14.83 -3.88
C PHE A 343 -27.43 13.59 -3.29
N HIS A 344 -28.73 13.68 -3.01
CA HIS A 344 -29.49 12.51 -2.57
C HIS A 344 -30.55 12.22 -3.60
N PHE A 345 -30.59 11.00 -4.12
CA PHE A 345 -31.59 10.58 -5.08
C PHE A 345 -32.05 9.15 -4.84
N ASP A 346 -33.33 8.91 -5.09
CA ASP A 346 -33.90 7.58 -5.18
C ASP A 346 -33.85 7.17 -6.66
N PRO A 347 -33.16 6.07 -7.00
CA PRO A 347 -33.10 5.60 -8.39
C PRO A 347 -34.44 5.18 -8.97
N SER A 348 -35.45 4.93 -8.14
CA SER A 348 -36.83 4.61 -8.55
C SER A 348 -37.71 5.86 -8.74
N ALA A 349 -37.29 7.01 -8.19
CA ALA A 349 -38.00 8.28 -8.34
C ALA A 349 -37.26 9.18 -9.34
N ASN A 350 -37.99 9.85 -10.22
CA ASN A 350 -37.43 10.87 -11.10
C ASN A 350 -37.18 12.16 -10.30
N GLY A 351 -36.05 12.23 -9.59
CA GLY A 351 -35.69 13.43 -8.87
C GLY A 351 -34.54 13.23 -7.91
N PHE A 352 -33.85 14.31 -7.61
CA PHE A 352 -32.80 14.37 -6.60
C PHE A 352 -32.88 15.67 -5.82
N THR A 353 -32.35 15.66 -4.61
CA THR A 353 -32.12 16.88 -3.81
C THR A 353 -30.64 17.19 -3.80
N MET A 354 -30.33 18.48 -3.93
CA MET A 354 -28.96 18.98 -3.84
C MET A 354 -28.88 19.93 -2.63
N THR A 355 -27.99 19.63 -1.71
CA THR A 355 -27.85 20.37 -0.45
C THR A 355 -26.39 20.76 -0.25
N GLU A 356 -26.15 21.89 0.38
CA GLU A 356 -24.80 22.28 0.80
C GLU A 356 -24.18 21.20 1.69
N SER A 357 -22.90 20.91 1.44
CA SER A 357 -22.12 19.91 2.18
C SER A 357 -20.89 20.62 2.76
N LEU A 358 -20.78 20.68 4.08
CA LEU A 358 -19.72 21.38 4.77
C LEU A 358 -18.58 20.44 5.18
N ILE A 359 -17.35 20.89 5.03
CA ILE A 359 -16.16 20.15 5.41
C ILE A 359 -15.39 20.94 6.45
N ARG A 360 -15.05 20.30 7.58
CA ARG A 360 -14.44 20.93 8.76
C ARG A 360 -13.25 20.19 9.31
N GLY A 361 -12.46 20.87 10.14
CA GLY A 361 -11.35 20.29 10.90
C GLY A 361 -10.13 19.92 10.06
N LEU A 362 -10.03 20.40 8.83
CA LEU A 362 -8.91 20.09 7.93
C LEU A 362 -7.57 20.62 8.47
N PRO A 363 -6.45 19.97 8.14
CA PRO A 363 -5.13 20.53 8.41
C PRO A 363 -4.97 21.94 7.83
N GLU A 364 -4.23 22.78 8.54
CA GLU A 364 -3.97 24.16 8.11
C GLU A 364 -3.34 24.25 6.71
N GLY A 365 -3.68 25.30 5.99
CA GLY A 365 -3.13 25.58 4.66
C GLY A 365 -3.73 24.75 3.53
N MET A 366 -4.73 23.91 3.79
CA MET A 366 -5.43 23.21 2.72
C MET A 366 -6.09 24.19 1.76
N GLY A 367 -5.97 23.89 0.47
CA GLY A 367 -6.67 24.61 -0.60
C GLY A 367 -7.90 23.84 -1.09
N ARG A 368 -8.26 24.03 -2.37
CA ARG A 368 -9.40 23.32 -2.96
C ARG A 368 -9.27 21.81 -2.80
N LEU A 369 -10.36 21.18 -2.35
CA LEU A 369 -10.47 19.73 -2.25
C LEU A 369 -11.03 19.14 -3.55
N THR A 370 -10.58 17.92 -3.84
CA THR A 370 -11.13 17.05 -4.87
C THR A 370 -11.57 15.76 -4.20
N PHE A 371 -12.86 15.47 -4.25
CA PHE A 371 -13.38 14.17 -3.88
C PHE A 371 -13.02 13.17 -4.98
N ASP A 372 -12.62 11.98 -4.58
CA ASP A 372 -12.16 10.97 -5.50
C ASP A 372 -13.08 9.74 -5.48
N ARG A 373 -12.63 8.60 -6.00
CA ARG A 373 -13.41 7.42 -6.36
C ARG A 373 -14.17 6.76 -5.21
N HIS A 374 -13.63 6.79 -4.00
CA HIS A 374 -14.06 5.86 -2.95
C HIS A 374 -14.80 6.55 -1.83
N ILE A 375 -15.97 5.99 -1.55
CA ILE A 375 -16.81 6.29 -0.39
C ILE A 375 -17.31 4.97 0.18
N PHE A 376 -17.38 4.85 1.51
CA PHE A 376 -17.72 3.63 2.21
C PHE A 376 -18.78 3.90 3.29
N ASN A 377 -19.69 2.96 3.51
CA ASN A 377 -20.52 2.92 4.69
C ASN A 377 -19.84 2.09 5.78
N THR A 378 -19.73 2.63 6.98
CA THR A 378 -19.34 1.86 8.16
C THR A 378 -20.53 1.05 8.69
N LYS A 379 -20.28 0.08 9.56
CA LYS A 379 -21.36 -0.69 10.24
C LYS A 379 -22.24 0.19 11.12
N GLN A 380 -21.73 1.33 11.57
CA GLN A 380 -22.45 2.32 12.36
C GLN A 380 -23.36 3.22 11.50
N GLY A 381 -23.32 3.06 10.17
CA GLY A 381 -24.09 3.87 9.23
C GLY A 381 -23.45 5.22 8.88
N GLU A 382 -22.22 5.47 9.33
CA GLU A 382 -21.44 6.64 8.95
C GLU A 382 -20.81 6.44 7.56
N GLN A 383 -20.40 7.50 6.91
CA GLN A 383 -19.69 7.46 5.64
C GLN A 383 -18.25 7.91 5.82
N LEU A 384 -17.33 7.19 5.19
CA LEU A 384 -15.94 7.60 5.00
C LEU A 384 -15.72 7.90 3.53
N VAL A 385 -15.06 9.01 3.22
CA VAL A 385 -14.78 9.45 1.84
C VAL A 385 -13.32 9.82 1.68
N VAL A 386 -12.77 9.48 0.54
CA VAL A 386 -11.39 9.79 0.18
C VAL A 386 -11.35 11.10 -0.60
N VAL A 387 -10.48 12.01 -0.19
CA VAL A 387 -10.28 13.30 -0.86
C VAL A 387 -8.80 13.63 -1.00
N TYR A 388 -8.47 14.51 -1.92
CA TYR A 388 -7.16 15.15 -1.92
C TYR A 388 -7.30 16.63 -2.24
N GLY A 389 -6.30 17.42 -1.83
CA GLY A 389 -6.32 18.85 -2.06
C GLY A 389 -4.93 19.43 -2.19
N SER A 390 -4.86 20.69 -2.65
CA SER A 390 -3.62 21.45 -2.54
C SER A 390 -3.30 21.70 -1.07
N ALA A 391 -2.03 21.59 -0.72
CA ALA A 391 -1.53 21.76 0.64
C ALA A 391 -0.14 22.41 0.59
N PRO A 392 0.32 23.03 1.66
CA PRO A 392 1.70 23.46 1.79
C PRO A 392 2.65 22.26 1.56
N LYS A 393 3.79 22.54 0.94
CA LYS A 393 4.85 21.53 0.78
C LYS A 393 5.34 21.13 2.17
N MET A 394 5.41 19.82 2.41
CA MET A 394 5.99 19.33 3.66
C MET A 394 7.53 19.43 3.59
N PRO A 395 8.19 19.95 4.63
CA PRO A 395 9.64 20.07 4.63
C PRO A 395 10.36 18.75 4.40
N ASP A 396 9.81 17.67 4.95
CA ASP A 396 10.39 16.32 4.93
C ASP A 396 9.93 15.48 3.73
N ASP A 397 9.07 16.00 2.85
CA ASP A 397 8.72 15.30 1.61
C ASP A 397 9.85 15.50 0.57
N PRO A 398 10.63 14.45 0.25
CA PRO A 398 11.74 14.56 -0.72
C PRO A 398 11.25 14.98 -2.11
N ARG A 399 9.99 14.76 -2.43
CA ARG A 399 9.37 15.09 -3.72
C ARG A 399 8.68 16.45 -3.71
N LYS A 400 8.63 17.13 -2.55
CA LYS A 400 8.09 18.49 -2.37
C LYS A 400 6.71 18.67 -3.04
N THR A 401 5.83 17.67 -2.91
CA THR A 401 4.49 17.76 -3.50
C THR A 401 3.66 18.81 -2.77
N SER A 402 2.82 19.49 -3.51
CA SER A 402 1.83 20.44 -2.97
C SER A 402 0.43 19.83 -2.91
N ARG A 403 0.34 18.52 -2.69
CA ARG A 403 -0.92 17.77 -2.59
C ARG A 403 -0.93 16.95 -1.32
N ARG A 404 -2.13 16.72 -0.77
CA ARG A 404 -2.35 15.86 0.39
C ARG A 404 -3.63 15.06 0.23
N ALA A 405 -3.54 13.74 0.43
CA ALA A 405 -4.67 12.84 0.46
C ALA A 405 -5.18 12.69 1.89
N LEU A 406 -6.49 12.76 2.07
CA LEU A 406 -7.16 12.73 3.37
C LEU A 406 -8.33 11.74 3.33
N LEU A 407 -8.70 11.26 4.51
CA LEU A 407 -9.95 10.58 4.78
C LEU A 407 -10.84 11.52 5.59
N LEU A 408 -12.10 11.67 5.16
CA LEU A 408 -13.12 12.44 5.86
C LEU A 408 -14.25 11.52 6.30
N LYS A 409 -14.94 11.89 7.37
CA LYS A 409 -16.03 11.12 7.96
C LYS A 409 -17.29 11.97 8.08
N SER A 410 -18.43 11.37 7.74
CA SER A 410 -19.77 11.96 7.91
C SER A 410 -20.67 11.03 8.71
N ALA A 411 -21.41 11.59 9.65
CA ALA A 411 -22.45 10.89 10.41
C ALA A 411 -23.87 11.34 10.04
N ASP A 412 -24.01 12.26 9.07
CA ASP A 412 -25.25 12.93 8.69
C ASP A 412 -25.53 12.84 7.19
N ARG A 413 -25.15 11.72 6.57
CA ARG A 413 -25.43 11.41 5.15
C ARG A 413 -24.76 12.40 4.19
N GLY A 414 -23.53 12.82 4.50
CA GLY A 414 -22.74 13.69 3.65
C GLY A 414 -23.08 15.17 3.74
N LEU A 415 -23.92 15.60 4.68
CA LEU A 415 -24.20 17.02 4.90
C LEU A 415 -23.03 17.72 5.59
N THR A 416 -22.35 17.01 6.51
CA THR A 416 -21.11 17.49 7.13
C THR A 416 -20.05 16.41 7.07
N TRP A 417 -18.85 16.80 6.65
CA TRP A 417 -17.66 15.96 6.65
C TRP A 417 -16.63 16.53 7.63
N ASN A 418 -16.12 15.70 8.49
CA ASN A 418 -15.06 16.06 9.42
C ASN A 418 -13.75 15.37 9.01
N TYR A 419 -12.64 16.05 9.18
CA TYR A 419 -11.33 15.43 9.01
C TYR A 419 -11.21 14.18 9.88
N TYR A 420 -10.74 13.10 9.30
CA TYR A 420 -10.56 11.83 9.99
C TYR A 420 -9.08 11.46 10.08
N SER A 421 -8.36 11.42 8.94
CA SER A 421 -6.92 11.13 8.92
C SER A 421 -6.24 11.62 7.65
N THR A 422 -4.89 11.61 7.65
CA THR A 422 -4.05 11.89 6.48
C THR A 422 -3.44 10.60 5.95
N LEU A 423 -3.66 10.31 4.66
CA LEU A 423 -3.05 9.18 3.97
C LEU A 423 -1.61 9.46 3.56
N GLY A 424 -1.31 10.68 3.10
CA GLY A 424 0.03 11.07 2.70
C GLY A 424 0.08 12.28 1.76
N PRO A 425 1.28 12.74 1.40
CA PRO A 425 1.48 13.90 0.53
C PRO A 425 1.33 13.52 -0.95
N ARG A 426 0.17 13.03 -1.35
CA ARG A 426 -0.10 12.53 -2.72
C ARG A 426 -1.46 12.95 -3.23
N PRO A 427 -1.66 13.10 -4.56
CA PRO A 427 -2.99 13.19 -5.19
C PRO A 427 -3.57 11.81 -5.49
N GLU A 428 -4.83 11.80 -5.95
CA GLU A 428 -5.54 10.66 -6.54
C GLU A 428 -5.35 9.34 -5.73
N PRO A 429 -5.81 9.32 -4.46
CA PRO A 429 -5.76 8.11 -3.65
C PRO A 429 -6.88 7.13 -4.05
N SER A 430 -6.56 5.85 -4.18
CA SER A 430 -7.54 4.78 -4.30
C SER A 430 -7.50 3.92 -3.05
N VAL A 431 -8.64 3.65 -2.44
CA VAL A 431 -8.73 2.91 -1.18
C VAL A 431 -9.61 1.69 -1.34
N VAL A 432 -9.17 0.56 -0.83
CA VAL A 432 -9.98 -0.65 -0.69
C VAL A 432 -10.23 -0.95 0.79
N TRP A 433 -11.45 -1.36 1.08
CA TRP A 433 -11.94 -1.70 2.41
C TRP A 433 -12.08 -3.22 2.52
N PHE A 434 -11.21 -3.85 3.32
CA PHE A 434 -11.27 -5.29 3.58
C PHE A 434 -12.15 -5.64 4.77
N SER A 435 -12.15 -4.78 5.79
CA SER A 435 -12.95 -4.89 7.02
C SER A 435 -13.03 -3.55 7.73
N GLU A 436 -13.80 -3.46 8.82
CA GLU A 436 -13.91 -2.23 9.65
C GLU A 436 -12.56 -1.70 10.17
N THR A 437 -11.55 -2.56 10.27
CA THR A 437 -10.23 -2.16 10.75
C THR A 437 -9.16 -2.21 9.67
N GLU A 438 -9.36 -2.94 8.58
CA GLU A 438 -8.31 -3.19 7.59
C GLU A 438 -8.63 -2.50 6.26
N LEU A 439 -7.79 -1.52 5.91
CA LEU A 439 -7.81 -0.80 4.65
C LEU A 439 -6.45 -0.83 3.98
N MET A 440 -6.45 -0.72 2.65
CA MET A 440 -5.25 -0.48 1.87
C MET A 440 -5.50 0.66 0.90
N ALA A 441 -4.50 1.49 0.67
CA ALA A 441 -4.57 2.56 -0.32
C ALA A 441 -3.41 2.49 -1.30
N LEU A 442 -3.70 2.81 -2.56
CA LEU A 442 -2.72 3.16 -3.58
C LEU A 442 -2.74 4.67 -3.79
N LEU A 443 -1.57 5.26 -3.79
CA LEU A 443 -1.38 6.70 -3.90
C LEU A 443 -0.61 7.00 -5.19
N ARG A 444 -1.15 7.88 -6.01
CA ARG A 444 -0.46 8.35 -7.21
C ARG A 444 0.79 9.14 -6.82
N VAL A 445 1.91 8.83 -7.49
CA VAL A 445 3.11 9.65 -7.48
C VAL A 445 3.17 10.46 -8.76
N ASN A 446 3.58 11.73 -8.67
CA ASN A 446 3.61 12.63 -9.82
C ASN A 446 4.44 12.09 -11.00
N GLY A 447 4.05 12.45 -12.21
CA GLY A 447 4.70 12.02 -13.45
C GLY A 447 4.37 10.58 -13.81
N TRP A 448 5.37 9.85 -14.28
CA TRP A 448 5.32 8.43 -14.67
C TRP A 448 5.91 7.53 -13.59
N MET A 449 6.01 8.04 -12.38
CA MET A 449 6.57 7.29 -11.25
C MET A 449 5.58 6.23 -10.78
N PRO A 450 6.07 5.04 -10.38
CA PRO A 450 5.24 4.01 -9.79
C PRO A 450 4.47 4.51 -8.57
N MET A 451 3.28 3.94 -8.34
CA MET A 451 2.43 4.26 -7.20
C MET A 451 3.06 3.85 -5.87
N GLU A 452 2.59 4.47 -4.82
CA GLU A 452 2.89 4.08 -3.43
C GLU A 452 1.69 3.37 -2.81
N GLN A 453 1.98 2.40 -1.98
CA GLN A 453 0.99 1.58 -1.27
C GLN A 453 1.15 1.73 0.23
N ILE A 454 0.02 1.92 0.93
CA ILE A 454 -0.05 2.05 2.38
C ILE A 454 -1.19 1.19 2.94
N TRP A 455 -1.10 0.83 4.21
CA TRP A 455 -2.15 0.09 4.93
C TRP A 455 -2.57 0.79 6.20
N SER A 456 -3.81 0.58 6.59
CA SER A 456 -4.34 0.87 7.91
C SER A 456 -4.85 -0.41 8.57
N ARG A 457 -4.66 -0.51 9.89
CA ARG A 457 -5.12 -1.62 10.72
C ARG A 457 -6.10 -1.18 11.82
N ASP A 458 -6.50 0.07 11.80
CA ASP A 458 -7.32 0.74 12.81
C ASP A 458 -8.49 1.53 12.21
N GLY A 459 -8.99 1.07 11.07
CA GLY A 459 -10.14 1.68 10.40
C GLY A 459 -9.82 2.99 9.69
N GLY A 460 -8.57 3.22 9.30
CA GLY A 460 -8.14 4.41 8.59
C GLY A 460 -7.66 5.55 9.47
N LEU A 461 -7.50 5.37 10.79
CA LEU A 461 -6.98 6.39 11.70
C LEU A 461 -5.49 6.63 11.49
N THR A 462 -4.72 5.55 11.36
CA THR A 462 -3.28 5.62 11.07
C THR A 462 -2.91 4.78 9.86
N TRP A 463 -1.81 5.13 9.22
CA TRP A 463 -1.34 4.51 7.99
C TRP A 463 0.14 4.14 8.09
N THR A 464 0.51 3.01 7.50
CA THR A 464 1.92 2.60 7.41
C THR A 464 2.74 3.57 6.56
N PRO A 465 4.07 3.59 6.74
CA PRO A 465 4.95 4.20 5.74
C PRO A 465 4.67 3.66 4.33
N PRO A 466 4.83 4.49 3.28
CA PRO A 466 4.56 4.07 1.93
C PRO A 466 5.59 3.05 1.41
N ARG A 467 5.10 2.00 0.75
CA ARG A 467 5.89 1.09 -0.08
C ARG A 467 5.69 1.46 -1.54
N GLN A 468 6.77 1.70 -2.27
CA GLN A 468 6.70 1.95 -3.71
C GLN A 468 6.41 0.64 -4.44
N LEU A 469 5.45 0.66 -5.38
CA LEU A 469 5.20 -0.44 -6.32
C LEU A 469 6.19 -0.36 -7.49
N GLU A 470 6.26 -1.41 -8.27
CA GLU A 470 7.11 -1.43 -9.47
C GLU A 470 6.40 -0.77 -10.67
N GLU A 471 5.08 -0.80 -10.68
CA GLU A 471 4.25 -0.36 -11.80
C GLU A 471 3.12 0.56 -11.36
N GLY A 472 2.45 1.12 -12.39
CA GLY A 472 1.30 1.98 -12.26
C GLY A 472 1.67 3.43 -12.00
N SER A 473 0.92 4.36 -12.57
CA SER A 473 1.22 5.76 -12.33
C SER A 473 0.00 6.66 -12.18
N VAL A 474 -1.17 6.28 -12.66
CA VAL A 474 -2.32 7.18 -12.71
C VAL A 474 -3.59 6.52 -12.23
N ASP A 475 -4.20 7.17 -11.26
CA ASP A 475 -5.58 7.07 -10.85
C ASP A 475 -6.09 5.62 -10.78
N ALA A 476 -5.42 4.85 -9.93
CA ALA A 476 -5.79 3.45 -9.69
C ALA A 476 -7.25 3.32 -9.25
N ASP A 477 -7.88 2.21 -9.62
CA ASP A 477 -9.17 1.81 -9.06
C ASP A 477 -9.08 0.38 -8.51
N LEU A 478 -9.54 0.21 -7.28
CA LEU A 478 -9.38 -1.01 -6.50
C LEU A 478 -10.72 -1.68 -6.24
N VAL A 479 -10.79 -3.00 -6.47
CA VAL A 479 -11.95 -3.82 -6.12
C VAL A 479 -11.51 -5.11 -5.44
N TYR A 480 -12.00 -5.35 -4.22
CA TYR A 480 -11.86 -6.63 -3.55
C TYR A 480 -13.05 -7.51 -3.93
N MET A 481 -12.80 -8.49 -4.77
CA MET A 481 -13.82 -9.35 -5.38
C MET A 481 -14.35 -10.38 -4.39
N SER A 482 -15.57 -10.88 -4.66
CA SER A 482 -16.25 -11.88 -3.85
C SER A 482 -15.50 -13.21 -3.72
N ASN A 483 -14.62 -13.54 -4.68
CA ASN A 483 -13.75 -14.71 -4.67
C ASN A 483 -12.42 -14.49 -3.92
N GLY A 484 -12.26 -13.35 -3.23
CA GLY A 484 -11.08 -13.01 -2.46
C GLY A 484 -9.89 -12.50 -3.28
N VAL A 485 -10.08 -12.21 -4.56
CA VAL A 485 -9.09 -11.57 -5.43
C VAL A 485 -9.20 -10.06 -5.28
N LEU A 486 -8.08 -9.37 -5.14
CA LEU A 486 -8.00 -7.93 -5.24
C LEU A 486 -7.58 -7.57 -6.67
N ALA A 487 -8.42 -6.81 -7.37
CA ALA A 487 -8.14 -6.28 -8.69
C ALA A 487 -7.79 -4.79 -8.61
N CYS A 488 -6.84 -4.35 -9.42
CA CYS A 488 -6.45 -2.95 -9.56
C CYS A 488 -6.32 -2.59 -11.03
N SER A 489 -7.14 -1.65 -11.48
CA SER A 489 -6.92 -1.00 -12.78
C SER A 489 -6.09 0.27 -12.59
N TYR A 490 -5.26 0.62 -13.57
CA TYR A 490 -4.44 1.82 -13.54
C TYR A 490 -4.04 2.27 -14.94
N GLY A 491 -3.68 3.54 -15.07
CA GLY A 491 -3.25 4.11 -16.33
C GLY A 491 -1.77 4.45 -16.39
N ARG A 492 -1.32 4.78 -17.57
CA ARG A 492 0.00 5.32 -17.99
C ARG A 492 1.22 4.50 -17.60
N PRO A 493 1.88 3.91 -18.61
CA PRO A 493 1.51 3.96 -20.04
C PRO A 493 0.33 3.04 -20.34
N GLY A 494 -0.54 3.45 -21.27
CA GLY A 494 -1.72 2.67 -21.64
C GLY A 494 -2.76 2.55 -20.53
N SER A 495 -3.64 1.58 -20.66
CA SER A 495 -4.65 1.21 -19.65
C SER A 495 -4.39 -0.23 -19.22
N ASN A 496 -4.26 -0.45 -17.93
CA ASN A 496 -3.68 -1.68 -17.38
C ASN A 496 -4.54 -2.27 -16.25
N LEU A 497 -4.25 -3.51 -15.92
CA LEU A 497 -4.88 -4.26 -14.85
C LEU A 497 -3.85 -5.17 -14.17
N MET A 498 -3.88 -5.26 -12.86
CA MET A 498 -3.11 -6.20 -12.06
C MET A 498 -3.96 -6.79 -10.94
N PHE A 499 -3.53 -7.91 -10.39
CA PHE A 499 -4.27 -8.62 -9.35
C PHE A 499 -3.39 -8.96 -8.15
N SER A 500 -4.03 -9.15 -7.00
CA SER A 500 -3.41 -9.71 -5.81
C SER A 500 -4.30 -10.79 -5.22
N LEU A 501 -3.67 -11.87 -4.75
CA LEU A 501 -4.32 -13.02 -4.13
C LEU A 501 -4.17 -13.04 -2.60
N ASP A 502 -3.45 -12.05 -2.08
CA ASP A 502 -3.02 -11.91 -0.68
C ASP A 502 -3.31 -10.50 -0.12
N ARG A 503 -4.40 -9.87 -0.59
CA ARG A 503 -4.85 -8.54 -0.16
C ARG A 503 -3.82 -7.44 -0.37
N GLY A 504 -3.09 -7.48 -1.49
CA GLY A 504 -2.14 -6.44 -1.88
C GLY A 504 -0.73 -6.64 -1.33
N GLN A 505 -0.41 -7.75 -0.66
CA GLN A 505 0.96 -8.01 -0.24
C GLN A 505 1.87 -8.24 -1.45
N THR A 506 1.38 -9.00 -2.44
CA THR A 506 2.03 -9.18 -3.74
C THR A 506 1.05 -8.89 -4.87
N TRP A 507 1.60 -8.41 -6.00
CA TRP A 507 0.82 -8.14 -7.21
C TRP A 507 1.28 -9.09 -8.32
N VAL A 508 0.33 -9.64 -9.05
CA VAL A 508 0.53 -10.68 -10.08
C VAL A 508 -0.36 -10.42 -11.28
N HIS A 509 -0.12 -11.13 -12.37
CA HIS A 509 -0.96 -11.06 -13.56
C HIS A 509 -1.16 -9.64 -14.07
N HIS A 510 -0.05 -8.96 -14.40
CA HIS A 510 -0.09 -7.64 -15.03
C HIS A 510 -0.51 -7.78 -16.49
N HIS A 511 -1.57 -7.06 -16.88
CA HIS A 511 -2.12 -7.07 -18.23
C HIS A 511 -2.24 -5.67 -18.78
N VAL A 512 -1.72 -5.45 -19.98
CA VAL A 512 -1.98 -4.24 -20.77
C VAL A 512 -3.30 -4.47 -21.51
N ILE A 513 -4.33 -3.71 -21.17
CA ILE A 513 -5.64 -3.77 -21.84
C ILE A 513 -5.57 -3.04 -23.18
N THR A 514 -4.93 -1.87 -23.19
CA THR A 514 -4.65 -1.14 -24.42
C THR A 514 -3.42 -0.25 -24.29
N GLU A 515 -2.61 -0.22 -25.35
CA GLU A 515 -1.47 0.72 -25.46
C GLU A 515 -1.89 2.06 -26.12
N LYS A 516 -3.14 2.16 -26.57
CA LYS A 516 -3.64 3.38 -27.22
C LYS A 516 -3.47 4.58 -26.29
N ARG A 517 -3.06 5.69 -26.86
CA ARG A 517 -2.92 6.95 -26.13
C ARG A 517 -4.28 7.59 -25.91
N GLY A 518 -4.52 8.04 -24.71
CA GLY A 518 -5.66 8.78 -24.21
C GLY A 518 -5.28 9.44 -22.91
N TYR A 519 -6.24 9.83 -22.09
CA TYR A 519 -5.96 10.20 -20.70
C TYR A 519 -5.60 8.97 -19.87
N ASN A 520 -6.03 7.78 -20.33
CA ASN A 520 -5.78 6.48 -19.71
C ASN A 520 -6.30 6.41 -18.26
N TYR A 521 -7.44 7.03 -18.00
CA TYR A 521 -8.19 6.80 -16.77
C TYR A 521 -8.98 5.52 -16.90
N THR A 522 -8.99 4.74 -15.84
CA THR A 522 -9.61 3.42 -15.80
C THR A 522 -10.53 3.29 -14.60
N THR A 523 -11.50 2.41 -14.65
CA THR A 523 -12.35 2.06 -13.52
C THR A 523 -12.83 0.62 -13.63
N ILE A 524 -13.02 -0.05 -12.48
CA ILE A 524 -13.45 -1.45 -12.41
C ILE A 524 -14.50 -1.66 -11.33
N ARG A 525 -15.46 -2.56 -11.55
CA ARG A 525 -16.35 -3.10 -10.51
C ARG A 525 -16.68 -4.56 -10.80
N GLU A 526 -16.83 -5.35 -9.74
CA GLU A 526 -17.38 -6.69 -9.85
C GLU A 526 -18.89 -6.59 -10.07
N VAL A 527 -19.36 -7.00 -11.24
CA VAL A 527 -20.79 -6.89 -11.65
C VAL A 527 -21.57 -8.19 -11.47
N SER A 528 -20.87 -9.28 -11.28
CA SER A 528 -21.37 -10.58 -10.81
C SER A 528 -20.20 -11.38 -10.24
N PRO A 529 -20.43 -12.39 -9.40
CA PRO A 529 -19.34 -13.14 -8.77
C PRO A 529 -18.29 -13.60 -9.78
N GLY A 530 -17.04 -13.16 -9.59
CA GLY A 530 -15.91 -13.47 -10.47
C GLY A 530 -15.86 -12.69 -11.79
N ARG A 531 -16.79 -11.76 -12.06
CA ARG A 531 -16.79 -10.97 -13.30
C ARG A 531 -16.61 -9.49 -13.04
N LEU A 532 -15.54 -8.92 -13.55
CA LEU A 532 -15.28 -7.49 -13.56
C LEU A 532 -15.86 -6.85 -14.83
N LEU A 533 -16.46 -5.67 -14.68
CA LEU A 533 -16.62 -4.69 -15.73
C LEU A 533 -15.42 -3.73 -15.63
N TYR A 534 -14.62 -3.67 -16.68
CA TYR A 534 -13.47 -2.78 -16.83
C TYR A 534 -13.83 -1.70 -17.85
N ILE A 535 -13.59 -0.45 -17.51
CA ILE A 535 -13.86 0.71 -18.39
C ILE A 535 -12.61 1.57 -18.45
N HIS A 536 -12.27 2.09 -19.65
CA HIS A 536 -11.15 3.02 -19.89
C HIS A 536 -11.52 4.09 -20.90
N ASP A 537 -10.71 5.14 -21.00
CA ASP A 537 -10.92 6.29 -21.90
C ASP A 537 -9.84 6.46 -22.99
N ALA A 538 -9.30 5.39 -23.50
CA ALA A 538 -8.23 5.45 -24.50
C ALA A 538 -8.58 4.65 -25.78
N PRO A 539 -8.91 5.31 -26.90
CA PRO A 539 -9.03 6.75 -27.18
C PRO A 539 -10.41 7.35 -26.88
N HIS A 540 -11.40 6.56 -26.55
CA HIS A 540 -12.76 6.89 -26.11
C HIS A 540 -13.17 5.89 -25.01
N ILE A 541 -14.34 6.07 -24.44
CA ILE A 541 -14.78 5.19 -23.36
C ILE A 541 -15.21 3.85 -23.95
N GLU A 542 -14.43 2.83 -23.66
CA GLU A 542 -14.71 1.43 -23.99
C GLU A 542 -14.84 0.63 -22.70
N ALA A 543 -15.70 -0.39 -22.73
CA ALA A 543 -15.91 -1.35 -21.69
C ALA A 543 -15.59 -2.76 -22.15
N LEU A 544 -15.17 -3.63 -21.23
CA LEU A 544 -15.05 -5.06 -21.46
C LEU A 544 -15.32 -5.82 -20.15
N TYR A 545 -15.77 -7.05 -20.29
CA TYR A 545 -15.83 -7.96 -19.14
C TYR A 545 -14.53 -8.75 -19.02
N ILE A 546 -14.18 -9.04 -17.77
CA ILE A 546 -13.06 -9.89 -17.42
C ILE A 546 -13.55 -10.91 -16.39
N ASP A 547 -13.62 -12.17 -16.80
CA ASP A 547 -13.91 -13.26 -15.87
C ASP A 547 -12.62 -13.64 -15.15
N VAL A 548 -12.69 -13.64 -13.83
CA VAL A 548 -11.57 -13.85 -12.93
C VAL A 548 -11.86 -15.09 -12.08
N GLU A 549 -11.25 -16.19 -12.47
CA GLU A 549 -11.37 -17.46 -11.75
C GLU A 549 -10.11 -17.70 -10.91
N ARG A 550 -10.27 -17.85 -9.61
CA ARG A 550 -9.21 -18.26 -8.70
C ARG A 550 -9.09 -19.78 -8.75
N LEU A 551 -7.93 -20.27 -9.19
CA LEU A 551 -7.62 -21.70 -9.23
C LEU A 551 -6.92 -22.08 -7.91
N ASN A 552 -7.39 -23.18 -7.30
CA ASN A 552 -6.82 -23.71 -6.04
C ASN A 552 -5.46 -24.38 -6.27
#